data_4ffb62d90820f04fe932e1919e3b8cf2
#
_entry.id   4ffb62d90820f04fe932e1919e3b8cf2
#
_cell.length_a   1.000
_cell.length_b   1.000
_cell.length_c   1.000
_cell.angle_alpha   90.00
_cell.angle_beta   90.00
_cell.angle_gamma   90.00
#
_symmetry.space_group_name_H-M   'P 1'
#
loop_
_entity.id
_entity.type
_entity.pdbx_description
1 polymer ?
#
loop_
_entity_poly.entity_id
_entity_poly.type
_entity_poly.pdbx_seq_one_letter_code
_entity_poly.pdbx_strand_id
1 'polypeptide(L)'
;MLFRSHPAGGGGGKGRAERSVTIGDYSIIYADPPWRYAQKGLQGAAERHYPTMTIDELCALPVADLAARDSALFLWATFPQLPEALRLIKEWGFTYKSVAFVWLKKNKKADSWFYGLGFWTRGNAEICLLATRGHPKRQAANIHQFIISPIEAHSKKPDEAREKIVALMGDLPRVELFARQTPPGWDVWGNEVASTLPDFGTKCPEVAGAGKEDHSCPM
;
A
#
# COMPACT_ATOMS: atom_id res chain seq x y z
N MET A 1 37.15 42.09 -21.14
CA MET A 1 36.73 40.75 -20.76
C MET A 1 35.24 40.63 -20.99
N LEU A 2 34.82 39.87 -22.02
CA LEU A 2 33.42 39.77 -22.44
C LEU A 2 32.80 38.57 -21.75
N PHE A 3 31.76 38.80 -20.93
CA PHE A 3 30.92 37.74 -20.37
C PHE A 3 29.96 37.23 -21.44
N ARG A 4 30.11 35.99 -21.86
CA ARG A 4 29.15 35.28 -22.69
C ARG A 4 28.05 34.65 -21.79
N SER A 5 26.83 35.11 -21.96
CA SER A 5 25.62 34.52 -21.40
C SER A 5 25.27 33.26 -22.17
N HIS A 6 25.10 32.14 -21.43
CA HIS A 6 24.52 30.91 -21.97
C HIS A 6 22.99 30.95 -21.82
N PRO A 7 22.21 30.53 -22.81
CA PRO A 7 20.78 30.42 -22.67
C PRO A 7 20.42 29.18 -21.86
N ALA A 8 19.49 29.34 -20.92
CA ALA A 8 18.88 28.27 -20.14
C ALA A 8 18.08 27.35 -21.08
N GLY A 9 18.48 26.09 -21.17
CA GLY A 9 17.75 25.04 -21.85
C GLY A 9 16.51 24.68 -21.07
N GLY A 10 15.32 24.99 -21.62
CA GLY A 10 14.04 24.55 -21.12
C GLY A 10 13.91 23.03 -21.26
N GLY A 11 13.99 22.31 -20.15
CA GLY A 11 13.63 20.91 -20.07
C GLY A 11 12.12 20.75 -20.16
N GLY A 12 11.62 20.52 -21.38
CA GLY A 12 10.23 20.12 -21.59
C GLY A 12 9.99 18.75 -20.94
N GLY A 13 9.19 18.73 -19.86
CA GLY A 13 8.66 17.49 -19.30
C GLY A 13 7.88 16.76 -20.41
N LYS A 14 8.42 15.66 -20.90
CA LYS A 14 7.67 14.74 -21.77
C LYS A 14 6.52 14.17 -20.93
N GLY A 15 5.30 14.67 -21.15
CA GLY A 15 4.10 14.05 -20.64
C GLY A 15 4.14 12.57 -20.99
N ARG A 16 3.97 11.73 -19.98
CA ARG A 16 3.79 10.28 -20.18
C ARG A 16 2.57 10.11 -21.07
N ALA A 17 2.77 9.60 -22.28
CA ALA A 17 1.65 9.19 -23.13
C ALA A 17 0.75 8.26 -22.30
N GLU A 18 -0.57 8.50 -22.32
CA GLU A 18 -1.56 7.64 -21.68
C GLU A 18 -1.36 6.21 -22.22
N ARG A 19 -0.65 5.39 -21.47
CA ARG A 19 -0.60 3.96 -21.76
C ARG A 19 -1.93 3.39 -21.32
N SER A 20 -2.67 2.84 -22.25
CA SER A 20 -3.72 1.87 -21.94
C SER A 20 -3.03 0.68 -21.27
N VAL A 21 -3.03 0.66 -19.92
CA VAL A 21 -2.49 -0.47 -19.14
C VAL A 21 -3.60 -1.52 -19.11
N THR A 22 -3.32 -2.69 -19.64
CA THR A 22 -4.22 -3.84 -19.61
C THR A 22 -3.99 -4.67 -18.35
N ILE A 23 -5.00 -5.41 -17.92
CA ILE A 23 -4.88 -6.44 -16.88
C ILE A 23 -3.75 -7.39 -17.29
N GLY A 24 -2.83 -7.71 -16.38
CA GLY A 24 -1.66 -8.54 -16.66
C GLY A 24 -0.36 -7.77 -16.95
N ASP A 25 -0.38 -6.44 -16.92
CA ASP A 25 0.80 -5.62 -17.30
C ASP A 25 1.56 -5.00 -16.12
N TYR A 26 1.06 -5.11 -14.88
CA TYR A 26 1.72 -4.47 -13.75
C TYR A 26 2.96 -5.22 -13.28
N SER A 27 4.11 -4.58 -13.46
CA SER A 27 5.40 -5.07 -12.95
C SER A 27 5.60 -4.78 -11.47
N ILE A 28 4.86 -3.81 -10.91
CA ILE A 28 4.90 -3.44 -9.50
C ILE A 28 3.48 -3.40 -8.97
N ILE A 29 3.24 -4.18 -7.90
CA ILE A 29 2.00 -4.14 -7.12
C ILE A 29 2.37 -3.72 -5.70
N TYR A 30 1.72 -2.66 -5.22
CA TYR A 30 1.88 -2.14 -3.87
C TYR A 30 0.55 -2.21 -3.16
N ALA A 31 0.50 -2.79 -1.95
CA ALA A 31 -0.76 -3.05 -1.26
C ALA A 31 -0.65 -2.80 0.25
N ASP A 32 -1.67 -2.16 0.81
CA ASP A 32 -1.88 -1.97 2.25
C ASP A 32 -3.28 -2.48 2.63
N PRO A 33 -3.47 -3.82 2.75
CA PRO A 33 -4.78 -4.38 2.99
C PRO A 33 -5.41 -3.91 4.31
N PRO A 34 -6.74 -3.71 4.34
CA PRO A 34 -7.48 -3.37 5.55
C PRO A 34 -7.70 -4.62 6.41
N TRP A 35 -6.64 -5.08 7.08
CA TRP A 35 -6.63 -6.30 7.85
C TRP A 35 -7.70 -6.32 8.95
N ARG A 36 -8.50 -7.39 9.00
CA ARG A 36 -9.35 -7.69 10.16
C ARG A 36 -8.53 -8.45 11.19
N TYR A 37 -8.46 -7.91 12.41
CA TYR A 37 -7.76 -8.58 13.51
C TYR A 37 -8.67 -9.63 14.17
N ALA A 38 -8.21 -10.88 14.29
CA ALA A 38 -8.97 -11.97 14.89
C ALA A 38 -9.12 -11.86 16.42
N GLN A 39 -8.43 -10.94 17.10
CA GLN A 39 -8.38 -10.86 18.55
C GLN A 39 -9.55 -10.05 19.11
N LYS A 40 -10.41 -10.71 19.90
CA LYS A 40 -11.61 -10.16 20.55
C LYS A 40 -11.38 -8.98 21.52
N GLY A 41 -10.16 -8.60 21.83
CA GLY A 41 -9.84 -7.51 22.78
C GLY A 41 -9.44 -6.18 22.14
N LEU A 42 -9.07 -6.16 20.86
CA LEU A 42 -8.64 -4.96 20.12
C LEU A 42 -9.61 -4.54 19.01
N GLN A 43 -10.72 -5.26 18.86
CA GLN A 43 -11.72 -5.04 17.82
C GLN A 43 -12.38 -3.64 17.88
N GLY A 44 -12.29 -2.93 18.98
CA GLY A 44 -12.99 -1.65 19.17
C GLY A 44 -12.39 -0.43 18.49
N ALA A 45 -11.14 -0.48 18.02
CA ALA A 45 -10.44 0.72 17.52
C ALA A 45 -10.35 0.81 15.99
N ALA A 46 -10.08 -0.29 15.30
CA ALA A 46 -9.92 -0.28 13.83
C ALA A 46 -11.26 -0.39 13.09
N GLU A 47 -12.17 -1.23 13.58
CA GLU A 47 -13.47 -1.48 12.94
C GLU A 47 -14.45 -0.28 13.02
N ARG A 48 -14.18 0.69 13.90
CA ARG A 48 -14.98 1.92 14.00
C ARG A 48 -14.64 2.97 12.95
N HIS A 49 -13.55 2.81 12.23
CA HIS A 49 -13.03 3.88 11.38
C HIS A 49 -13.03 3.56 9.87
N TYR A 50 -12.98 2.28 9.48
CA TYR A 50 -13.05 1.87 8.07
C TYR A 50 -13.39 0.38 7.92
N PRO A 51 -13.98 -0.04 6.76
CA PRO A 51 -14.29 -1.44 6.48
C PRO A 51 -13.00 -2.28 6.46
N THR A 52 -13.00 -3.36 7.24
CA THR A 52 -11.92 -4.34 7.25
C THR A 52 -12.30 -5.56 6.42
N MET A 53 -11.32 -6.27 5.87
CA MET A 53 -11.51 -7.51 5.13
C MET A 53 -10.93 -8.70 5.89
N THR A 54 -11.61 -9.83 5.82
CA THR A 54 -11.09 -11.12 6.27
C THR A 54 -9.96 -11.58 5.34
N ILE A 55 -9.12 -12.48 5.83
CA ILE A 55 -8.06 -13.07 4.99
C ILE A 55 -8.64 -13.81 3.77
N ASP A 56 -9.80 -14.46 3.89
CA ASP A 56 -10.41 -15.18 2.79
C ASP A 56 -10.96 -14.23 1.72
N GLU A 57 -11.55 -13.09 2.11
CA GLU A 57 -11.96 -12.03 1.19
C GLU A 57 -10.76 -11.41 0.47
N LEU A 58 -9.64 -11.19 1.16
CA LEU A 58 -8.40 -10.70 0.55
C LEU A 58 -7.82 -11.72 -0.45
N CYS A 59 -7.81 -13.00 -0.10
CA CYS A 59 -7.34 -14.08 -0.97
C CYS A 59 -8.19 -14.24 -2.23
N ALA A 60 -9.49 -13.92 -2.15
CA ALA A 60 -10.41 -14.00 -3.29
C ALA A 60 -10.21 -12.87 -4.34
N LEU A 61 -9.45 -11.82 -4.03
CA LEU A 61 -9.17 -10.76 -4.99
C LEU A 61 -8.27 -11.29 -6.13
N PRO A 62 -8.59 -10.99 -7.41
CA PRO A 62 -7.88 -11.53 -8.57
C PRO A 62 -6.55 -10.79 -8.84
N VAL A 63 -5.72 -10.61 -7.80
CA VAL A 63 -4.45 -9.84 -7.89
C VAL A 63 -3.46 -10.52 -8.84
N ALA A 64 -3.52 -11.86 -8.95
CA ALA A 64 -2.70 -12.61 -9.90
C ALA A 64 -2.93 -12.18 -11.36
N ASP A 65 -4.15 -11.74 -11.69
CA ASP A 65 -4.53 -11.32 -13.05
C ASP A 65 -3.98 -9.93 -13.40
N LEU A 66 -3.73 -9.08 -12.40
CA LEU A 66 -3.09 -7.77 -12.59
C LEU A 66 -1.59 -7.91 -12.89
N ALA A 67 -0.97 -8.95 -12.35
CA ALA A 67 0.47 -9.09 -12.31
C ALA A 67 1.06 -9.48 -13.65
N ALA A 68 2.04 -8.72 -14.14
CA ALA A 68 2.89 -9.14 -15.25
C ALA A 68 3.61 -10.46 -14.92
N ARG A 69 4.09 -11.16 -15.97
CA ARG A 69 4.84 -12.40 -15.82
C ARG A 69 6.01 -12.25 -14.84
N ASP A 70 6.75 -11.15 -14.96
CA ASP A 70 7.87 -10.81 -14.09
C ASP A 70 7.51 -9.56 -13.29
N SER A 71 7.08 -9.77 -12.04
CA SER A 71 6.50 -8.71 -11.20
C SER A 71 6.91 -8.80 -9.74
N ALA A 72 6.88 -7.69 -9.04
CA ALA A 72 7.16 -7.56 -7.62
C ALA A 72 5.93 -7.07 -6.85
N LEU A 73 5.66 -7.70 -5.73
CA LEU A 73 4.63 -7.30 -4.76
C LEU A 73 5.31 -6.71 -3.53
N PHE A 74 4.84 -5.53 -3.12
CA PHE A 74 5.19 -4.84 -1.88
C PHE A 74 3.95 -4.80 -1.00
N LEU A 75 3.92 -5.59 0.06
CA LEU A 75 2.74 -5.83 0.90
C LEU A 75 2.98 -5.34 2.34
N TRP A 76 2.20 -4.36 2.79
CA TRP A 76 2.25 -3.92 4.18
C TRP A 76 1.54 -4.90 5.10
N ALA A 77 2.18 -5.17 6.23
CA ALA A 77 1.62 -5.96 7.30
C ALA A 77 2.09 -5.43 8.67
N THR A 78 1.25 -5.60 9.68
CA THR A 78 1.70 -5.50 11.06
C THR A 78 2.31 -6.83 11.50
N PHE A 79 3.18 -6.82 12.50
CA PHE A 79 3.82 -8.06 12.98
C PHE A 79 2.82 -9.16 13.38
N PRO A 80 1.70 -8.87 14.07
CA PRO A 80 0.69 -9.88 14.38
C PRO A 80 0.03 -10.50 13.13
N GLN A 81 -0.03 -9.79 12.00
CA GLN A 81 -0.63 -10.26 10.75
C GLN A 81 0.36 -10.93 9.80
N LEU A 82 1.59 -11.18 10.26
CA LEU A 82 2.61 -11.78 9.41
C LEU A 82 2.22 -13.16 8.84
N PRO A 83 1.62 -14.09 9.61
CA PRO A 83 1.18 -15.38 9.07
C PRO A 83 0.14 -15.22 7.95
N GLU A 84 -0.84 -14.34 8.13
CA GLU A 84 -1.89 -14.04 7.15
C GLU A 84 -1.30 -13.36 5.91
N ALA A 85 -0.34 -12.46 6.09
CA ALA A 85 0.34 -11.80 4.98
C ALA A 85 1.15 -12.79 4.12
N LEU A 86 1.81 -13.77 4.74
CA LEU A 86 2.53 -14.81 4.02
C LEU A 86 1.57 -15.75 3.27
N ARG A 87 0.41 -16.07 3.86
CA ARG A 87 -0.67 -16.80 3.16
C ARG A 87 -1.15 -15.99 1.95
N LEU A 88 -1.46 -14.72 2.14
CA LEU A 88 -1.97 -13.83 1.09
C LEU A 88 -1.00 -13.71 -0.09
N ILE A 89 0.29 -13.55 0.17
CA ILE A 89 1.33 -13.54 -0.85
C ILE A 89 1.25 -14.78 -1.74
N LYS A 90 1.10 -15.95 -1.13
CA LYS A 90 1.01 -17.24 -1.84
C LYS A 90 -0.27 -17.34 -2.67
N GLU A 91 -1.42 -16.98 -2.08
CA GLU A 91 -2.72 -17.02 -2.76
C GLU A 91 -2.79 -16.06 -3.95
N TRP A 92 -2.10 -14.92 -3.88
CA TRP A 92 -1.97 -13.98 -5.00
C TRP A 92 -0.91 -14.41 -6.05
N GLY A 93 -0.33 -15.61 -5.90
CA GLY A 93 0.58 -16.18 -6.89
C GLY A 93 2.02 -15.65 -6.83
N PHE A 94 2.42 -15.10 -5.68
CA PHE A 94 3.79 -14.59 -5.46
C PHE A 94 4.57 -15.51 -4.49
N THR A 95 5.89 -15.39 -4.57
CA THR A 95 6.83 -16.04 -3.66
C THR A 95 7.50 -14.99 -2.77
N TYR A 96 7.34 -15.11 -1.45
CA TYR A 96 8.02 -14.26 -0.49
C TYR A 96 9.55 -14.30 -0.67
N LYS A 97 10.20 -13.16 -0.59
CA LYS A 97 11.66 -13.03 -0.71
C LYS A 97 12.30 -12.47 0.55
N SER A 98 11.77 -11.37 1.06
CA SER A 98 12.39 -10.61 2.15
C SER A 98 11.42 -9.57 2.71
N VAL A 99 11.85 -8.86 3.74
CA VAL A 99 11.26 -7.57 4.13
C VAL A 99 11.87 -6.50 3.23
N ALA A 100 11.02 -5.77 2.48
CA ALA A 100 11.45 -4.63 1.68
C ALA A 100 11.77 -3.44 2.58
N PHE A 101 10.79 -3.05 3.43
CA PHE A 101 10.92 -1.89 4.30
C PHE A 101 10.44 -2.18 5.72
N VAL A 102 11.04 -1.49 6.67
CA VAL A 102 10.59 -1.40 8.05
C VAL A 102 10.33 0.07 8.36
N TRP A 103 9.07 0.41 8.57
CA TRP A 103 8.70 1.75 9.00
C TRP A 103 8.81 1.89 10.50
N LEU A 104 9.78 2.66 10.96
CA LEU A 104 9.98 3.05 12.35
C LEU A 104 9.21 4.35 12.61
N LYS A 105 8.15 4.25 13.40
CA LYS A 105 7.18 5.33 13.59
C LYS A 105 7.67 6.35 14.62
N LYS A 106 7.68 7.62 14.23
CA LYS A 106 7.90 8.76 15.12
C LYS A 106 6.56 9.41 15.51
N ASN A 107 6.57 10.16 16.59
CA ASN A 107 5.43 11.01 16.96
C ASN A 107 5.33 12.23 16.05
N LYS A 108 4.09 12.74 15.81
CA LYS A 108 3.86 13.92 14.96
C LYS A 108 4.46 15.21 15.51
N LYS A 109 4.44 15.36 16.83
CA LYS A 109 4.71 16.66 17.51
C LYS A 109 6.00 16.65 18.34
N ALA A 110 6.70 15.53 18.39
CA ALA A 110 7.91 15.39 19.19
C ALA A 110 8.90 14.47 18.47
N ASP A 111 10.19 14.76 18.59
CA ASP A 111 11.25 13.87 18.12
C ASP A 111 11.43 12.69 19.08
N SER A 112 10.42 11.84 19.14
CA SER A 112 10.37 10.65 19.97
C SER A 112 9.69 9.51 19.21
N TRP A 113 9.91 8.28 19.67
CA TRP A 113 9.29 7.10 19.07
C TRP A 113 7.80 7.06 19.39
N PHE A 114 7.00 6.68 18.38
CA PHE A 114 5.58 6.41 18.59
C PHE A 114 5.41 5.25 19.57
N TYR A 115 4.46 5.41 20.49
CA TYR A 115 4.16 4.41 21.50
C TYR A 115 2.84 3.71 21.17
N GLY A 116 2.92 2.66 20.37
CA GLY A 116 1.76 1.89 19.94
C GLY A 116 1.24 0.94 21.02
N LEU A 117 0.06 0.39 20.75
CA LEU A 117 -0.57 -0.64 21.58
C LEU A 117 0.00 -2.02 21.22
N GLY A 118 0.32 -2.81 22.22
CA GLY A 118 0.77 -4.19 22.05
C GLY A 118 0.75 -4.93 23.38
N PHE A 119 0.50 -6.24 23.36
CA PHE A 119 0.41 -7.04 24.58
C PHE A 119 1.77 -7.32 25.21
N TRP A 120 2.75 -7.65 24.39
CA TRP A 120 4.09 -8.02 24.85
C TRP A 120 5.06 -6.84 24.76
N THR A 121 5.15 -6.24 23.62
CA THR A 121 5.98 -5.06 23.37
C THR A 121 5.14 -3.96 22.76
N ARG A 122 5.59 -2.71 22.86
CA ARG A 122 4.88 -1.59 22.24
C ARG A 122 5.19 -1.53 20.75
N GLY A 123 4.13 -1.70 19.92
CA GLY A 123 4.27 -1.72 18.47
C GLY A 123 4.53 -0.32 17.93
N ASN A 124 5.76 -0.05 17.54
CA ASN A 124 6.18 1.23 16.95
C ASN A 124 6.79 1.06 15.55
N ALA A 125 6.62 -0.11 14.96
CA ALA A 125 7.05 -0.40 13.60
C ALA A 125 5.98 -1.16 12.82
N GLU A 126 6.03 -1.05 11.49
CA GLU A 126 5.33 -1.89 10.53
C GLU A 126 6.30 -2.36 9.45
N ILE A 127 5.97 -3.47 8.80
CA ILE A 127 6.81 -4.07 7.77
C ILE A 127 6.12 -4.07 6.42
N CYS A 128 6.89 -3.81 5.38
CA CYS A 128 6.50 -4.02 4.00
C CYS A 128 7.25 -5.23 3.46
N LEU A 129 6.54 -6.29 3.12
CA LEU A 129 7.09 -7.53 2.60
C LEU A 129 7.36 -7.42 1.11
N LEU A 130 8.48 -7.99 0.64
CA LEU A 130 8.80 -8.16 -0.77
C LEU A 130 8.53 -9.58 -1.19
N ALA A 131 7.73 -9.74 -2.23
CA ALA A 131 7.51 -11.00 -2.90
C ALA A 131 7.64 -10.83 -4.42
N THR A 132 7.93 -11.89 -5.15
CA THR A 132 8.10 -11.86 -6.61
C THR A 132 7.32 -12.95 -7.29
N ARG A 133 6.91 -12.67 -8.52
CA ARG A 133 6.44 -13.63 -9.51
C ARG A 133 7.43 -13.59 -10.68
N GLY A 134 7.81 -14.74 -11.23
CA GLY A 134 8.84 -14.80 -12.27
C GLY A 134 10.20 -14.28 -11.79
N HIS A 135 10.87 -13.50 -12.62
CA HIS A 135 12.23 -13.02 -12.39
C HIS A 135 12.34 -11.51 -12.59
N PRO A 136 11.62 -10.66 -11.83
CA PRO A 136 11.74 -9.21 -11.95
C PRO A 136 13.15 -8.76 -11.59
N LYS A 137 13.64 -7.75 -12.30
CA LYS A 137 14.98 -7.18 -12.07
C LYS A 137 14.87 -5.87 -11.32
N ARG A 138 15.69 -5.70 -10.28
CA ARG A 138 15.89 -4.40 -9.64
C ARG A 138 16.81 -3.52 -10.50
N GLN A 139 16.57 -2.21 -10.48
CA GLN A 139 17.45 -1.22 -11.11
C GLN A 139 18.52 -0.69 -10.16
N ALA A 140 18.19 -0.54 -8.88
CA ALA A 140 19.13 -0.07 -7.87
C ALA A 140 19.45 -1.17 -6.83
N ALA A 141 20.66 -1.08 -6.24
CA ALA A 141 21.13 -2.02 -5.23
C ALA A 141 21.36 -1.38 -3.84
N ASN A 142 21.22 -0.07 -3.74
CA ASN A 142 21.56 0.74 -2.57
C ASN A 142 20.33 1.32 -1.83
N ILE A 143 19.15 0.73 -2.01
CA ILE A 143 17.94 1.17 -1.33
C ILE A 143 17.92 0.59 0.07
N HIS A 144 17.94 1.46 1.09
CA HIS A 144 17.91 1.06 2.49
C HIS A 144 16.51 0.63 2.93
N GLN A 145 16.44 -0.36 3.83
CA GLN A 145 15.19 -0.92 4.34
C GLN A 145 14.43 0.01 5.30
N PHE A 146 15.14 0.84 6.07
CA PHE A 146 14.48 1.68 7.06
C PHE A 146 13.79 2.88 6.43
N ILE A 147 12.55 3.12 6.89
CA ILE A 147 11.80 4.35 6.72
C ILE A 147 11.57 4.89 8.13
N ILE A 148 12.06 6.09 8.43
CA ILE A 148 11.92 6.72 9.73
C ILE A 148 11.11 8.01 9.52
N SER A 149 9.83 7.98 9.86
CA SER A 149 8.96 9.13 9.66
C SER A 149 7.87 9.21 10.73
N PRO A 150 7.31 10.42 10.97
CA PRO A 150 6.15 10.57 11.82
C PRO A 150 4.94 9.80 11.28
N ILE A 151 4.08 9.37 12.21
CA ILE A 151 2.72 8.94 11.84
C ILE A 151 1.94 10.15 11.29
N GLU A 152 1.15 9.92 10.22
CA GLU A 152 0.32 10.94 9.63
C GLU A 152 -1.17 10.76 9.99
N ALA A 153 -2.07 10.81 9.00
CA ALA A 153 -3.46 10.45 9.15
C ALA A 153 -3.59 8.95 9.49
N HIS A 154 -4.73 8.54 10.04
CA HIS A 154 -4.96 7.15 10.46
C HIS A 154 -4.53 6.17 9.38
N SER A 155 -3.61 5.25 9.72
CA SER A 155 -3.13 4.15 8.86
C SER A 155 -2.45 4.55 7.54
N LYS A 156 -2.22 5.86 7.25
CA LYS A 156 -1.49 6.27 6.05
C LYS A 156 -0.03 5.81 6.13
N LYS A 157 0.41 5.09 5.11
CA LYS A 157 1.82 4.69 4.98
C LYS A 157 2.67 5.85 4.45
N PRO A 158 3.96 5.89 4.79
CA PRO A 158 4.88 6.94 4.30
C PRO A 158 4.95 6.98 2.78
N ASP A 159 4.87 8.17 2.19
CA ASP A 159 5.02 8.37 0.75
C ASP A 159 6.42 7.96 0.27
N GLU A 160 7.44 8.07 1.13
CA GLU A 160 8.81 7.57 0.91
C GLU A 160 8.84 6.09 0.47
N ALA A 161 7.87 5.27 0.88
CA ALA A 161 7.80 3.88 0.44
C ALA A 161 7.62 3.76 -1.08
N ARG A 162 6.73 4.59 -1.68
CA ARG A 162 6.51 4.61 -3.13
C ARG A 162 7.74 5.10 -3.87
N GLU A 163 8.41 6.12 -3.35
CA GLU A 163 9.65 6.65 -3.91
C GLU A 163 10.74 5.59 -3.92
N LYS A 164 10.93 4.88 -2.80
CA LYS A 164 11.89 3.77 -2.68
C LYS A 164 11.55 2.61 -3.60
N ILE A 165 10.29 2.26 -3.79
CA ILE A 165 9.85 1.23 -4.73
C ILE A 165 10.23 1.60 -6.16
N VAL A 166 9.94 2.83 -6.58
CA VAL A 166 10.29 3.32 -7.92
C VAL A 166 11.81 3.40 -8.09
N ALA A 167 12.53 3.86 -7.08
CA ALA A 167 13.99 3.89 -7.12
C ALA A 167 14.59 2.47 -7.22
N LEU A 168 14.01 1.48 -6.52
CA LEU A 168 14.45 0.09 -6.56
C LEU A 168 14.17 -0.59 -7.89
N MET A 169 12.94 -0.43 -8.41
CA MET A 169 12.42 -1.21 -9.54
C MET A 169 12.48 -0.45 -10.87
N GLY A 170 12.54 0.88 -10.84
CA GLY A 170 12.44 1.75 -12.01
C GLY A 170 11.02 2.23 -12.30
N ASP A 171 10.91 3.07 -13.35
CA ASP A 171 9.61 3.61 -13.82
C ASP A 171 8.86 2.58 -14.67
N LEU A 172 8.37 1.53 -14.02
CA LEU A 172 7.60 0.43 -14.60
C LEU A 172 6.09 0.65 -14.39
N PRO A 173 5.23 -0.06 -15.15
CA PRO A 173 3.79 -0.12 -14.87
C PRO A 173 3.55 -0.55 -13.43
N ARG A 174 2.79 0.24 -12.68
CA ARG A 174 2.59 0.05 -11.25
C ARG A 174 1.19 0.41 -10.80
N VAL A 175 0.71 -0.35 -9.82
CA VAL A 175 -0.61 -0.16 -9.21
C VAL A 175 -0.51 -0.20 -7.68
N GLU A 176 -1.31 0.64 -7.04
CA GLU A 176 -1.54 0.61 -5.60
C GLU A 176 -2.94 0.10 -5.30
N LEU A 177 -3.01 -1.00 -4.57
CA LEU A 177 -4.25 -1.60 -4.08
C LEU A 177 -4.57 -1.08 -2.68
N PHE A 178 -5.86 -0.87 -2.41
CA PHE A 178 -6.36 -0.25 -1.18
C PHE A 178 -5.87 1.20 -1.01
N ALA A 179 -5.69 1.88 -2.16
CA ALA A 179 -5.19 3.23 -2.22
C ALA A 179 -6.15 4.24 -1.54
N ARG A 180 -5.56 5.23 -0.87
CA ARG A 180 -6.28 6.35 -0.23
C ARG A 180 -6.05 7.68 -0.92
N GLN A 181 -5.17 7.71 -1.90
CA GLN A 181 -4.84 8.85 -2.74
C GLN A 181 -4.40 8.37 -4.11
N THR A 182 -4.39 9.27 -5.09
CA THR A 182 -3.94 8.97 -6.45
C THR A 182 -2.58 9.62 -6.69
N PRO A 183 -1.46 8.93 -6.36
CA PRO A 183 -0.13 9.50 -6.54
C PRO A 183 0.24 9.53 -8.03
N PRO A 184 1.02 10.52 -8.47
CA PRO A 184 1.43 10.61 -9.86
C PRO A 184 2.13 9.34 -10.37
N GLY A 185 1.69 8.85 -11.53
CA GLY A 185 2.28 7.70 -12.19
C GLY A 185 1.94 6.33 -11.58
N TRP A 186 0.98 6.27 -10.65
CA TRP A 186 0.40 5.05 -10.12
C TRP A 186 -1.04 4.89 -10.60
N ASP A 187 -1.38 3.71 -11.03
CA ASP A 187 -2.77 3.29 -11.10
C ASP A 187 -3.23 2.91 -9.69
N VAL A 188 -4.52 3.06 -9.40
CA VAL A 188 -5.04 2.91 -8.05
C VAL A 188 -6.36 2.14 -8.02
N TRP A 189 -6.53 1.36 -6.95
CA TRP A 189 -7.79 0.74 -6.57
C TRP A 189 -7.97 0.83 -5.05
N GLY A 190 -9.13 1.32 -4.60
CA GLY A 190 -9.45 1.46 -3.18
C GLY A 190 -10.77 2.19 -2.96
N ASN A 191 -11.25 2.19 -1.72
CA ASN A 191 -12.55 2.80 -1.39
C ASN A 191 -12.51 4.33 -1.29
N GLU A 192 -11.33 4.91 -1.07
CA GLU A 192 -11.16 6.36 -0.87
C GLU A 192 -10.72 7.09 -2.14
N VAL A 193 -10.60 6.38 -3.27
CA VAL A 193 -10.17 6.92 -4.57
C VAL A 193 -11.10 6.50 -5.71
N ALA A 194 -11.15 7.30 -6.77
CA ALA A 194 -11.70 6.82 -8.05
C ALA A 194 -10.74 5.79 -8.63
N SER A 195 -11.20 4.53 -8.78
CA SER A 195 -10.39 3.45 -9.34
C SER A 195 -9.99 3.75 -10.78
N THR A 196 -8.71 3.49 -11.09
CA THR A 196 -8.22 3.47 -12.47
C THR A 196 -8.25 2.06 -13.08
N LEU A 197 -8.73 1.06 -12.31
CA LEU A 197 -8.91 -0.33 -12.74
C LEU A 197 -10.40 -0.62 -12.95
N PRO A 198 -10.94 -0.48 -14.18
CA PRO A 198 -12.39 -0.51 -14.39
C PRO A 198 -13.03 -1.86 -14.05
N ASP A 199 -12.32 -2.97 -14.23
CA ASP A 199 -12.84 -4.34 -14.09
C ASP A 199 -12.24 -5.13 -12.93
N PHE A 200 -11.47 -4.48 -12.04
CA PHE A 200 -10.84 -5.16 -10.92
C PHE A 200 -11.79 -5.26 -9.72
N GLY A 201 -12.51 -6.37 -9.66
CA GLY A 201 -13.37 -6.71 -8.52
C GLY A 201 -14.50 -5.71 -8.26
N THR A 202 -15.57 -6.15 -7.64
CA THR A 202 -16.50 -5.22 -6.99
C THR A 202 -15.72 -4.50 -5.88
N LYS A 203 -15.95 -3.19 -5.70
CA LYS A 203 -15.43 -2.40 -4.58
C LYS A 203 -15.37 -3.24 -3.32
N CYS A 204 -14.33 -3.05 -2.50
CA CYS A 204 -14.27 -3.59 -1.14
C CYS A 204 -15.68 -3.52 -0.52
N PRO A 205 -16.24 -4.59 0.07
CA PRO A 205 -17.64 -4.62 0.47
C PRO A 205 -17.98 -3.36 1.26
N GLU A 206 -18.94 -2.58 0.76
CA GLU A 206 -19.51 -1.47 1.49
C GLU A 206 -20.14 -2.05 2.76
N VAL A 207 -19.83 -1.47 3.91
CA VAL A 207 -20.53 -1.82 5.15
C VAL A 207 -22.01 -1.57 4.90
N ALA A 208 -22.80 -2.64 4.87
CA ALA A 208 -24.26 -2.54 4.86
C ALA A 208 -24.66 -1.57 5.97
N GLY A 209 -25.35 -0.49 5.60
CA GLY A 209 -25.59 0.68 6.42
C GLY A 209 -26.06 0.29 7.81
N ALA A 210 -25.49 0.95 8.81
CA ALA A 210 -26.09 1.07 10.12
C ALA A 210 -27.46 1.74 9.91
N GLY A 211 -28.52 0.94 9.89
CA GLY A 211 -29.87 1.41 9.85
C GLY A 211 -30.05 2.41 11.00
N LYS A 212 -30.54 3.59 10.68
CA LYS A 212 -31.08 4.50 11.68
C LYS A 212 -32.24 3.77 12.37
N GLU A 213 -32.00 3.21 13.54
CA GLU A 213 -33.07 2.82 14.42
C GLU A 213 -33.73 4.09 14.94
N ASP A 214 -34.93 4.34 14.41
CA ASP A 214 -35.84 5.36 14.84
C ASP A 214 -36.36 4.95 16.24
N HIS A 215 -35.78 5.54 17.27
CA HIS A 215 -36.31 5.42 18.65
C HIS A 215 -37.48 6.39 18.82
N SER A 216 -38.62 6.05 18.23
CA SER A 216 -39.90 6.57 18.68
C SER A 216 -40.37 5.73 19.87
N CYS A 217 -40.21 6.25 21.08
CA CYS A 217 -40.77 5.73 22.31
C CYS A 217 -42.28 6.04 22.33
N PRO A 218 -43.17 5.07 22.48
CA PRO A 218 -44.55 5.35 22.90
C PRO A 218 -44.63 5.41 24.43
N MET A 219 -45.44 6.31 24.90
CA MET A 219 -45.83 6.62 26.30
C MET A 219 -46.25 5.40 27.13
#